data_55f018db0ff8726c0d43d7345ff3cef2
#
_entry.id   55f018db0ff8726c0d43d7345ff3cef2
#
_cell.length_a   1.000
_cell.length_b   1.000
_cell.length_c   1.000
_cell.angle_alpha   90.00
_cell.angle_beta   90.00
_cell.angle_gamma   90.00
#
_symmetry.space_group_name_H-M   'P 1'
#
loop_
_entity.id
_entity.type
_entity.pdbx_description
1 polymer ?
#
loop_
_entity_poly.entity_id
_entity_poly.type
_entity_poly.pdbx_seq_one_letter_code
_entity_poly.pdbx_strand_id
1 'polypeptide(L)' 'DKERYQKFFKSALKKFGVTSPGELEGDKKKEFFDYVDKNYEADNEAD' A
#
# COMPACT_ATOMS: atom_id res chain seq x y z
N ASP A 1 6.83 11.54 -6.08
CA ASP A 1 6.41 11.31 -7.44
C ASP A 1 5.18 10.41 -7.52
N LYS A 2 4.19 10.87 -8.28
CA LYS A 2 2.92 10.17 -8.34
C LYS A 2 3.05 8.78 -8.92
N GLU A 3 3.83 8.67 -9.96
CA GLU A 3 4.00 7.38 -10.62
C GLU A 3 4.59 6.34 -9.66
N ARG A 4 5.54 6.77 -8.91
CA ARG A 4 6.18 5.88 -7.95
C ARG A 4 5.17 5.38 -6.92
N TYR A 5 4.40 6.30 -6.39
CA TYR A 5 3.42 5.95 -5.38
C TYR A 5 2.36 5.02 -5.95
N GLN A 6 1.93 5.30 -7.16
CA GLN A 6 0.91 4.48 -7.79
C GLN A 6 1.41 3.06 -8.02
N LYS A 7 2.63 2.94 -8.45
CA LYS A 7 3.21 1.62 -8.67
C LYS A 7 3.27 0.83 -7.37
N PHE A 8 3.72 1.48 -6.34
CA PHE A 8 3.80 0.84 -5.04
C PHE A 8 2.42 0.47 -4.52
N PHE A 9 1.48 1.36 -4.71
CA PHE A 9 0.12 1.13 -4.25
C PHE A 9 -0.49 -0.07 -4.93
N LYS A 10 -0.30 -0.16 -6.21
CA LYS A 10 -0.82 -1.30 -6.97
C LYS A 10 -0.15 -2.60 -6.53
N SER A 11 1.12 -2.52 -6.26
CA SER A 11 1.84 -3.70 -5.80
C SER A 11 1.29 -4.17 -4.47
N ALA A 12 0.98 -3.23 -3.59
CA ALA A 12 0.41 -3.56 -2.30
C ALA A 12 -0.96 -4.22 -2.45
N LEU A 13 -1.76 -3.69 -3.35
CA LEU A 13 -3.07 -4.28 -3.61
C LEU A 13 -2.95 -5.73 -4.07
N LYS A 14 -1.99 -5.95 -4.94
CA LYS A 14 -1.75 -7.31 -5.44
C LYS A 14 -1.32 -8.23 -4.31
N LYS A 15 -0.49 -7.71 -3.45
CA LYS A 15 -0.01 -8.49 -2.32
C LYS A 15 -1.16 -8.92 -1.43
N PHE A 16 -2.15 -8.06 -1.28
CA PHE A 16 -3.31 -8.37 -0.47
C PHE A 16 -4.40 -9.10 -1.24
N GLY A 17 -4.19 -9.30 -2.54
CA GLY A 17 -5.13 -10.06 -3.34
C GLY A 17 -6.38 -9.30 -3.72
N VAL A 18 -6.29 -7.99 -3.84
CA VAL A 18 -7.44 -7.17 -4.22
C VAL A 18 -7.03 -6.23 -5.33
N THR A 19 -8.03 -5.64 -5.97
CA THR A 19 -7.77 -4.69 -7.04
C THR A 19 -7.97 -3.25 -6.58
N SER A 20 -8.65 -3.07 -5.47
CA SER A 20 -8.83 -1.74 -4.92
C SER A 20 -8.95 -1.84 -3.40
N PRO A 21 -8.55 -0.79 -2.69
CA PRO A 21 -8.60 -0.82 -1.22
C PRO A 21 -10.00 -0.93 -0.68
N GLY A 22 -11.00 -0.55 -1.47
CA GLY A 22 -12.37 -0.67 -1.03
C GLY A 22 -12.83 -2.10 -0.83
N GLU A 23 -12.12 -3.04 -1.43
CA GLU A 23 -12.47 -4.44 -1.28
C GLU A 23 -12.04 -5.00 0.08
N LEU A 24 -11.14 -4.31 0.73
CA LEU A 24 -10.69 -4.73 2.04
C LEU A 24 -11.65 -4.25 3.12
N GLU A 25 -11.81 -5.06 4.15
CA GLU A 25 -12.73 -4.73 5.23
C GLU A 25 -12.09 -5.00 6.58
N GLY A 26 -12.50 -4.21 7.56
CA GLY A 26 -12.07 -4.43 8.92
C GLY A 26 -10.57 -4.37 9.07
N ASP A 27 -10.03 -5.40 9.69
CA ASP A 27 -8.61 -5.44 10.00
C ASP A 27 -7.74 -5.45 8.75
N LYS A 28 -8.24 -6.07 7.71
CA LYS A 28 -7.46 -6.14 6.48
C LYS A 28 -7.22 -4.76 5.90
N LYS A 29 -8.22 -3.93 5.94
CA LYS A 29 -8.07 -2.58 5.44
C LYS A 29 -7.03 -1.82 6.25
N LYS A 30 -7.08 -2.00 7.53
CA LYS A 30 -6.12 -1.36 8.41
C LYS A 30 -4.71 -1.85 8.13
N GLU A 31 -4.57 -3.15 7.95
CA GLU A 31 -3.28 -3.73 7.65
C GLU A 31 -2.71 -3.21 6.34
N PHE A 32 -3.58 -3.06 5.36
CA PHE A 32 -3.15 -2.58 4.07
C PHE A 32 -2.58 -1.17 4.16
N PHE A 33 -3.30 -0.29 4.81
CA PHE A 33 -2.84 1.08 4.93
C PHE A 33 -1.60 1.18 5.80
N ASP A 34 -1.53 0.34 6.81
CA ASP A 34 -0.35 0.30 7.65
C ASP A 34 0.87 -0.16 6.86
N TYR A 35 0.66 -1.15 6.02
CA TYR A 35 1.72 -1.65 5.17
C TYR A 35 2.22 -0.57 4.21
N VAL A 36 1.27 0.12 3.58
CA VAL A 36 1.63 1.17 2.64
C VAL A 36 2.38 2.29 3.35
N ASP A 37 1.86 2.69 4.49
CA ASP A 37 2.47 3.79 5.23
C ASP A 37 3.88 3.46 5.67
N LYS A 38 4.05 2.26 6.19
CA LYS A 38 5.36 1.85 6.70
C LYS A 38 6.38 1.71 5.59
N ASN A 39 6.01 1.04 4.52
CA ASN A 39 6.96 0.76 3.47
C ASN A 39 7.27 2.00 2.64
N TYR A 40 6.28 2.81 2.43
CA TYR A 40 6.50 4.02 1.66
C TYR A 40 7.40 5.00 2.41
N GLU A 41 7.17 5.11 3.71
CA GLU A 41 7.98 5.98 4.54
C GLU A 41 9.42 5.47 4.62
N ALA A 42 9.55 4.17 4.78
CA ALA A 42 10.88 3.58 4.88
C ALA A 42 11.66 3.83 3.61
N ASP A 43 11.00 3.70 2.48
CA ASP A 43 11.65 3.95 1.21
C ASP A 43 12.08 5.40 1.11
N ASN A 44 11.24 6.28 1.61
CA ASN A 44 11.55 7.70 1.59
C ASN A 44 12.74 8.02 2.46
N GLU A 45 12.82 7.38 3.59
CA GLU A 45 13.90 7.61 4.52
C GLU A 45 15.23 7.07 4.01
N ALA A 46 15.15 5.94 3.33
CA ALA A 46 16.35 5.33 2.78
C ALA A 46 17.02 6.27 1.78
N ASP A 47 16.24 7.12 1.22
CA ASP A 47 16.78 8.06 0.25
C ASP A 47 17.41 9.22 0.95
#